data_92c940dfc79a00da467421156c15438d
#
_entry.id   92c940dfc79a00da467421156c15438d
#
_cell.length_a   1.000
_cell.length_b   1.000
_cell.length_c   1.000
_cell.angle_alpha   90.00
_cell.angle_beta   90.00
_cell.angle_gamma   90.00
#
_symmetry.space_group_name_H-M   'P 1'
#
loop_
_entity.id
_entity.type
_entity.pdbx_description
1 polymer ?
#
loop_
_entity_poly.entity_id
_entity_poly.type
_entity_poly.pdbx_seq_one_letter_code
_entity_poly.pdbx_strand_id
1 'polypeptide(L)'
;MIDRILISVIIPSYNRANTVGETIESIVNQQVNADIEIVIGDDCSTDNAREVLLQYKDKYPNIIRLFFWEENLKLGANWASCVKECKGKYICNCDNDDYWHNPNKLQLQLDYMEQNPCSNVLITNHRCHNRDTGVITEEVANIDRTIPLQKAMWGGCHFCNATIMYRADFLKSHLDLDTFISQHFSLQDWPAWVILAAYTDFDVLPISTATFGIETVSITRPDTYERLEKRLTEDGKITKYLCELFPDVFPYHDDGGKWINSQLMNMAFRKKDFKAAYKYGKLSGAKSIKAICSKSRMLFYLYILAKKVKRGLVVVR
;
A
#
# COMPACT_ATOMS: atom_id res chain seq x y z
N MET A 1 -28.64 15.77 -23.66
CA MET A 1 -27.17 15.81 -23.41
C MET A 1 -26.79 14.40 -23.04
N ILE A 2 -25.81 13.81 -23.69
CA ILE A 2 -25.26 12.53 -23.23
C ILE A 2 -24.54 12.88 -21.92
N ASP A 3 -24.99 12.30 -20.79
CA ASP A 3 -24.32 12.50 -19.51
C ASP A 3 -22.88 12.01 -19.67
N ARG A 4 -21.92 12.92 -19.45
CA ARG A 4 -20.51 12.56 -19.50
C ARG A 4 -20.20 11.60 -18.36
N ILE A 5 -19.39 10.59 -18.64
CA ILE A 5 -18.89 9.69 -17.59
C ILE A 5 -18.05 10.52 -16.63
N LEU A 6 -18.29 10.35 -15.32
CA LEU A 6 -17.48 10.93 -14.26
C LEU A 6 -16.52 9.89 -13.71
N ILE A 7 -15.25 10.26 -13.57
CA ILE A 7 -14.20 9.47 -12.92
C ILE A 7 -13.78 10.18 -11.62
N SER A 8 -13.86 9.48 -10.51
CA SER A 8 -13.36 9.96 -9.23
C SER A 8 -11.92 9.50 -9.04
N VAL A 9 -11.03 10.42 -8.69
CA VAL A 9 -9.65 10.11 -8.31
C VAL A 9 -9.45 10.43 -6.85
N ILE A 10 -9.04 9.44 -6.06
CA ILE A 10 -8.82 9.58 -4.61
C ILE A 10 -7.35 9.86 -4.35
N ILE A 11 -7.10 10.89 -3.53
CA ILE A 11 -5.79 11.20 -2.96
C ILE A 11 -5.92 11.19 -1.43
N PRO A 12 -5.58 10.12 -0.74
CA PRO A 12 -5.43 10.16 0.71
C PRO A 12 -4.13 10.92 1.03
N SER A 13 -4.21 11.98 1.82
CA SER A 13 -3.08 12.87 2.10
C SER A 13 -2.76 12.93 3.59
N TYR A 14 -1.47 12.83 3.93
CA TYR A 14 -0.94 13.07 5.26
C TYR A 14 0.52 13.46 5.23
N ASN A 15 0.85 14.69 5.68
CA ASN A 15 2.21 15.19 5.79
C ASN A 15 3.05 15.04 4.50
N ARG A 16 2.52 15.53 3.37
CA ARG A 16 3.14 15.44 2.03
C ARG A 16 3.06 16.75 1.25
N ALA A 17 3.28 17.89 1.93
CA ALA A 17 3.26 19.20 1.29
C ALA A 17 4.20 19.31 0.07
N ASN A 18 5.30 18.56 0.08
CA ASN A 18 6.33 18.58 -0.96
C ASN A 18 6.02 17.75 -2.21
N THR A 19 5.07 16.81 -2.16
CA THR A 19 4.78 15.88 -3.27
C THR A 19 3.35 15.96 -3.77
N VAL A 20 2.39 16.32 -2.92
CA VAL A 20 0.96 16.31 -3.27
C VAL A 20 0.63 17.22 -4.47
N GLY A 21 1.37 18.30 -4.68
CA GLY A 21 1.23 19.16 -5.84
C GLY A 21 1.56 18.44 -7.16
N GLU A 22 2.64 17.69 -7.22
CA GLU A 22 3.01 16.86 -8.37
C GLU A 22 1.94 15.81 -8.67
N THR A 23 1.41 15.16 -7.63
CA THR A 23 0.29 14.22 -7.74
C THR A 23 -0.92 14.87 -8.39
N ILE A 24 -1.39 16.01 -7.86
CA ILE A 24 -2.57 16.73 -8.38
C ILE A 24 -2.34 17.17 -9.83
N GLU A 25 -1.18 17.78 -10.15
CA GLU A 25 -0.89 18.21 -11.52
C GLU A 25 -0.87 17.02 -12.50
N SER A 26 -0.40 15.86 -12.11
CA SER A 26 -0.40 14.66 -12.94
C SER A 26 -1.81 14.15 -13.30
N ILE A 27 -2.79 14.43 -12.43
CA ILE A 27 -4.18 14.04 -12.61
C ILE A 27 -4.94 15.09 -13.43
N VAL A 28 -4.81 16.37 -13.12
CA VAL A 28 -5.54 17.43 -13.86
C VAL A 28 -5.08 17.56 -15.31
N ASN A 29 -3.86 17.14 -15.61
CA ASN A 29 -3.31 17.14 -16.97
C ASN A 29 -3.66 15.87 -17.78
N GLN A 30 -4.51 14.99 -17.28
CA GLN A 30 -4.95 13.80 -18.03
C GLN A 30 -5.80 14.18 -19.24
N GLN A 31 -5.49 13.52 -20.36
CA GLN A 31 -6.23 13.66 -21.61
C GLN A 31 -7.30 12.57 -21.67
N VAL A 32 -8.51 12.90 -21.28
CA VAL A 32 -9.63 11.94 -21.23
C VAL A 32 -10.93 12.59 -21.69
N ASN A 33 -11.76 11.83 -22.41
CA ASN A 33 -13.09 12.25 -22.82
C ASN A 33 -14.14 11.87 -21.75
N ALA A 34 -13.89 12.32 -20.52
CA ALA A 34 -14.75 12.15 -19.36
C ALA A 34 -14.57 13.33 -18.42
N ASP A 35 -15.50 13.52 -17.50
CA ASP A 35 -15.33 14.48 -16.41
C ASP A 35 -14.51 13.84 -15.28
N ILE A 36 -13.72 14.63 -14.58
CA ILE A 36 -12.89 14.17 -13.46
C ILE A 36 -13.27 14.94 -12.21
N GLU A 37 -13.45 14.25 -11.10
CA GLU A 37 -13.37 14.84 -9.76
C GLU A 37 -12.15 14.26 -9.02
N ILE A 38 -11.49 15.08 -8.22
CA ILE A 38 -10.40 14.68 -7.33
C ILE A 38 -10.90 14.81 -5.89
N VAL A 39 -11.02 13.70 -5.20
CA VAL A 39 -11.46 13.62 -3.81
C VAL A 39 -10.24 13.47 -2.93
N ILE A 40 -9.90 14.53 -2.17
CA ILE A 40 -8.71 14.55 -1.33
C ILE A 40 -9.14 14.56 0.14
N GLY A 41 -8.71 13.56 0.90
CA GLY A 41 -8.86 13.52 2.35
C GLY A 41 -7.54 13.85 3.03
N ASP A 42 -7.46 15.01 3.70
CA ASP A 42 -6.30 15.35 4.52
C ASP A 42 -6.47 14.78 5.93
N ASP A 43 -5.59 13.88 6.29
CA ASP A 43 -5.63 13.06 7.51
C ASP A 43 -5.02 13.78 8.73
N CYS A 44 -5.46 15.02 8.98
CA CYS A 44 -4.95 15.87 10.04
C CYS A 44 -3.45 16.18 9.90
N SER A 45 -3.03 16.62 8.70
CA SER A 45 -1.62 16.98 8.44
C SER A 45 -1.12 18.07 9.37
N THR A 46 0.13 17.93 9.81
CA THR A 46 0.84 18.85 10.70
C THR A 46 1.91 19.67 9.97
N ASP A 47 2.16 19.36 8.69
CA ASP A 47 2.99 20.16 7.79
C ASP A 47 2.13 21.15 6.98
N ASN A 48 2.72 21.82 6.00
CA ASN A 48 2.02 22.80 5.17
C ASN A 48 1.12 22.16 4.07
N ALA A 49 0.79 20.85 4.15
CA ALA A 49 -0.02 20.17 3.14
C ALA A 49 -1.39 20.83 2.96
N ARG A 50 -2.06 21.24 4.04
CA ARG A 50 -3.36 21.91 3.97
C ARG A 50 -3.33 23.23 3.19
N GLU A 51 -2.28 24.02 3.35
CA GLU A 51 -2.09 25.27 2.61
C GLU A 51 -1.91 24.99 1.12
N VAL A 52 -1.11 23.99 0.76
CA VAL A 52 -0.91 23.55 -0.62
C VAL A 52 -2.22 23.07 -1.22
N LEU A 53 -2.98 22.23 -0.50
CA LEU A 53 -4.27 21.71 -0.96
C LEU A 53 -5.29 22.83 -1.20
N LEU A 54 -5.35 23.84 -0.34
CA LEU A 54 -6.23 25.00 -0.53
C LEU A 54 -5.85 25.79 -1.78
N GLN A 55 -4.57 26.03 -2.04
CA GLN A 55 -4.10 26.69 -3.27
C GLN A 55 -4.53 25.92 -4.53
N TYR A 56 -4.43 24.59 -4.51
CA TYR A 56 -4.90 23.75 -5.61
C TYR A 56 -6.43 23.74 -5.74
N LYS A 57 -7.16 23.77 -4.63
CA LYS A 57 -8.61 23.92 -4.65
C LYS A 57 -9.05 25.26 -5.27
N ASP A 58 -8.35 26.34 -4.98
CA ASP A 58 -8.63 27.65 -5.58
C ASP A 58 -8.30 27.66 -7.08
N LYS A 59 -7.23 26.97 -7.48
CA LYS A 59 -6.84 26.82 -8.89
C LYS A 59 -7.80 25.95 -9.70
N TYR A 60 -8.37 24.89 -9.09
CA TYR A 60 -9.24 23.91 -9.74
C TYR A 60 -10.57 23.71 -8.97
N PRO A 61 -11.38 24.78 -8.78
CA PRO A 61 -12.53 24.75 -7.87
C PRO A 61 -13.63 23.75 -8.26
N ASN A 62 -13.75 23.44 -9.55
CA ASN A 62 -14.77 22.52 -10.08
C ASN A 62 -14.34 21.06 -10.11
N ILE A 63 -13.04 20.77 -9.94
CA ILE A 63 -12.48 19.43 -10.04
C ILE A 63 -12.15 18.90 -8.64
N ILE A 64 -11.56 19.71 -7.77
CA ILE A 64 -11.06 19.26 -6.46
C ILE A 64 -12.15 19.40 -5.39
N ARG A 65 -12.34 18.34 -4.62
CA ARG A 65 -13.14 18.32 -3.39
C ARG A 65 -12.21 17.94 -2.23
N LEU A 66 -12.12 18.84 -1.22
CA LEU A 66 -11.26 18.66 -0.05
C LEU A 66 -12.08 18.28 1.17
N PHE A 67 -11.57 17.35 1.93
CA PHE A 67 -12.06 16.92 3.22
C PHE A 67 -10.90 17.02 4.22
N PHE A 68 -11.06 17.82 5.26
CA PHE A 68 -10.09 17.98 6.34
C PHE A 68 -10.60 17.27 7.59
N TRP A 69 -9.98 16.15 7.93
CA TRP A 69 -10.35 15.41 9.13
C TRP A 69 -9.80 16.12 10.38
N GLU A 70 -10.55 16.03 11.49
CA GLU A 70 -10.18 16.66 12.76
C GLU A 70 -9.13 15.83 13.53
N GLU A 71 -9.04 14.52 13.23
CA GLU A 71 -8.08 13.60 13.80
C GLU A 71 -7.44 12.71 12.71
N ASN A 72 -6.31 12.09 13.03
CA ASN A 72 -5.66 11.17 12.12
C ASN A 72 -6.40 9.82 12.10
N LEU A 73 -7.13 9.56 11.03
CA LEU A 73 -7.92 8.36 10.80
C LEU A 73 -7.08 7.16 10.42
N LYS A 74 -5.84 7.35 9.97
CA LYS A 74 -4.94 6.44 9.26
C LYS A 74 -5.35 6.20 7.80
N LEU A 75 -4.39 5.76 7.00
CA LEU A 75 -4.47 5.69 5.55
C LEU A 75 -5.71 4.94 5.04
N GLY A 76 -6.00 3.74 5.57
CA GLY A 76 -7.14 2.93 5.14
C GLY A 76 -8.49 3.57 5.46
N ALA A 77 -8.64 4.16 6.65
CA ALA A 77 -9.86 4.84 7.06
C ALA A 77 -10.07 6.16 6.30
N ASN A 78 -9.00 6.94 6.10
CA ASN A 78 -9.04 8.15 5.26
C ASN A 78 -9.46 7.80 3.83
N TRP A 79 -8.84 6.78 3.22
CA TRP A 79 -9.21 6.31 1.88
C TRP A 79 -10.68 5.86 1.81
N ALA A 80 -11.13 5.04 2.75
CA ALA A 80 -12.52 4.56 2.78
C ALA A 80 -13.53 5.71 2.92
N SER A 81 -13.21 6.75 3.72
CA SER A 81 -14.00 7.96 3.83
C SER A 81 -14.07 8.70 2.48
N CYS A 82 -12.95 8.80 1.76
CA CYS A 82 -12.92 9.38 0.42
C CYS A 82 -13.73 8.54 -0.60
N VAL A 83 -13.66 7.20 -0.54
CA VAL A 83 -14.48 6.32 -1.42
C VAL A 83 -15.98 6.61 -1.25
N LYS A 84 -16.45 6.84 -0.02
CA LYS A 84 -17.86 7.18 0.23
C LYS A 84 -18.26 8.48 -0.46
N GLU A 85 -17.36 9.44 -0.53
CA GLU A 85 -17.59 10.76 -1.15
C GLU A 85 -17.51 10.74 -2.69
N CYS A 86 -16.94 9.70 -3.30
CA CYS A 86 -16.82 9.57 -4.75
C CYS A 86 -18.20 9.45 -5.43
N LYS A 87 -18.38 10.20 -6.54
CA LYS A 87 -19.60 10.23 -7.35
C LYS A 87 -19.43 9.60 -8.72
N GLY A 88 -18.18 9.29 -9.11
CA GLY A 88 -17.85 8.76 -10.42
C GLY A 88 -18.35 7.33 -10.65
N LYS A 89 -18.59 7.00 -11.92
CA LYS A 89 -18.82 5.62 -12.39
C LYS A 89 -17.59 4.74 -12.15
N TYR A 90 -16.39 5.36 -12.22
CA TYR A 90 -15.11 4.73 -11.97
C TYR A 90 -14.37 5.45 -10.84
N ILE A 91 -13.60 4.69 -10.08
CA ILE A 91 -12.74 5.19 -9.01
C ILE A 91 -11.31 4.78 -9.31
N CYS A 92 -10.39 5.75 -9.26
CA CYS A 92 -8.95 5.55 -9.35
C CYS A 92 -8.29 6.00 -8.05
N ASN A 93 -7.12 5.45 -7.76
CA ASN A 93 -6.28 5.90 -6.65
C ASN A 93 -5.01 6.58 -7.18
N CYS A 94 -4.51 7.57 -6.44
CA CYS A 94 -3.16 8.08 -6.60
C CYS A 94 -2.70 8.57 -5.22
N ASP A 95 -1.79 7.84 -4.58
CA ASP A 95 -1.27 8.23 -3.28
C ASP A 95 -0.47 9.54 -3.41
N ASN A 96 -0.41 10.35 -2.37
CA ASN A 96 0.09 11.73 -2.40
C ASN A 96 1.61 11.89 -2.57
N ASP A 97 2.32 10.79 -2.81
CA ASP A 97 3.75 10.70 -3.17
C ASP A 97 3.99 9.97 -4.51
N ASP A 98 2.89 9.55 -5.17
CA ASP A 98 2.87 8.95 -6.51
C ASP A 98 2.42 9.98 -7.56
N TYR A 99 2.67 9.69 -8.85
CA TYR A 99 2.18 10.51 -9.96
C TYR A 99 1.97 9.70 -11.24
N TRP A 100 1.08 10.18 -12.10
CA TRP A 100 0.80 9.57 -13.39
C TRP A 100 1.67 10.19 -14.49
N HIS A 101 2.62 9.43 -15.01
CA HIS A 101 3.52 9.92 -16.05
C HIS A 101 2.94 9.80 -17.46
N ASN A 102 1.92 8.96 -17.66
CA ASN A 102 1.25 8.81 -18.94
C ASN A 102 0.00 9.70 -18.98
N PRO A 103 -0.06 10.73 -19.83
CA PRO A 103 -1.19 11.65 -19.90
C PRO A 103 -2.48 11.00 -20.41
N ASN A 104 -2.41 9.82 -21.00
CA ASN A 104 -3.56 9.07 -21.52
C ASN A 104 -4.02 7.94 -20.57
N LYS A 105 -3.48 7.84 -19.35
CA LYS A 105 -3.81 6.73 -18.43
C LYS A 105 -5.32 6.57 -18.26
N LEU A 106 -6.03 7.63 -17.95
CA LEU A 106 -7.49 7.56 -17.71
C LEU A 106 -8.24 7.18 -18.99
N GLN A 107 -7.86 7.69 -20.16
CA GLN A 107 -8.53 7.32 -21.41
C GLN A 107 -8.32 5.85 -21.75
N LEU A 108 -7.08 5.35 -21.63
CA LEU A 108 -6.75 3.94 -21.89
C LEU A 108 -7.54 2.99 -20.99
N GLN A 109 -7.65 3.33 -19.71
CA GLN A 109 -8.41 2.51 -18.76
C GLN A 109 -9.90 2.64 -18.99
N LEU A 110 -10.43 3.84 -19.26
CA LEU A 110 -11.82 4.06 -19.58
C LEU A 110 -12.28 3.26 -20.80
N ASP A 111 -11.51 3.35 -21.91
CA ASP A 111 -11.81 2.62 -23.13
C ASP A 111 -11.88 1.11 -22.90
N TYR A 112 -10.92 0.57 -22.13
CA TYR A 112 -10.92 -0.84 -21.77
C TYR A 112 -12.16 -1.22 -20.95
N MET A 113 -12.45 -0.46 -19.89
CA MET A 113 -13.58 -0.74 -18.99
C MET A 113 -14.93 -0.61 -19.70
N GLU A 114 -15.11 0.34 -20.62
CA GLU A 114 -16.35 0.49 -21.40
C GLU A 114 -16.51 -0.65 -22.44
N GLN A 115 -15.42 -1.13 -23.04
CA GLN A 115 -15.43 -2.26 -23.96
C GLN A 115 -15.60 -3.62 -23.26
N ASN A 116 -15.28 -3.70 -21.97
CA ASN A 116 -15.34 -4.92 -21.17
C ASN A 116 -16.28 -4.74 -19.96
N PRO A 117 -17.62 -4.82 -20.13
CA PRO A 117 -18.56 -4.57 -19.05
C PRO A 117 -18.44 -5.48 -17.82
N CYS A 118 -17.83 -6.66 -17.98
CA CYS A 118 -17.58 -7.59 -16.89
C CYS A 118 -16.27 -7.30 -16.12
N SER A 119 -15.45 -6.37 -16.61
CA SER A 119 -14.24 -5.93 -15.92
C SER A 119 -14.60 -5.04 -14.74
N ASN A 120 -14.25 -5.44 -13.53
CA ASN A 120 -14.55 -4.69 -12.30
C ASN A 120 -13.31 -3.98 -11.74
N VAL A 121 -12.13 -4.55 -11.99
CA VAL A 121 -10.84 -4.04 -11.52
C VAL A 121 -9.84 -4.11 -12.67
N LEU A 122 -9.27 -2.98 -13.03
CA LEU A 122 -8.25 -2.87 -14.07
C LEU A 122 -7.00 -2.22 -13.51
N ILE A 123 -5.85 -2.83 -13.75
CA ILE A 123 -4.54 -2.32 -13.37
C ILE A 123 -3.64 -2.11 -14.60
N THR A 124 -2.63 -1.27 -14.44
CA THR A 124 -1.60 -1.05 -15.47
C THR A 124 -0.22 -1.35 -14.90
N ASN A 125 0.82 -1.30 -15.75
CA ASN A 125 2.20 -1.32 -15.27
C ASN A 125 2.58 0.04 -14.68
N HIS A 126 3.68 0.07 -13.93
CA HIS A 126 4.23 1.27 -13.32
C HIS A 126 5.75 1.30 -13.44
N ARG A 127 6.33 2.43 -13.09
CA ARG A 127 7.75 2.59 -12.83
C ARG A 127 7.95 3.06 -11.41
N CYS A 128 9.14 2.82 -10.87
CA CYS A 128 9.53 3.27 -9.54
C CYS A 128 10.46 4.48 -9.67
N HIS A 129 10.21 5.52 -8.88
CA HIS A 129 11.07 6.68 -8.75
C HIS A 129 11.64 6.72 -7.33
N ASN A 130 12.91 6.38 -7.19
CA ASN A 130 13.62 6.57 -5.93
C ASN A 130 13.85 8.08 -5.73
N ARG A 131 13.09 8.69 -4.83
CA ARG A 131 13.10 10.13 -4.60
C ARG A 131 14.39 10.64 -3.93
N ASP A 132 15.11 9.74 -3.23
CA ASP A 132 16.39 10.09 -2.59
C ASP A 132 17.54 10.15 -3.60
N THR A 133 17.51 9.31 -4.65
CA THR A 133 18.57 9.20 -5.65
C THR A 133 18.21 9.76 -7.02
N GLY A 134 16.92 10.01 -7.27
CA GLY A 134 16.39 10.41 -8.58
C GLY A 134 16.34 9.29 -9.63
N VAL A 135 16.71 8.05 -9.26
CA VAL A 135 16.73 6.91 -10.19
C VAL A 135 15.29 6.44 -10.48
N ILE A 136 14.98 6.29 -11.78
CA ILE A 136 13.71 5.73 -12.24
C ILE A 136 13.98 4.36 -12.86
N THR A 137 13.18 3.36 -12.46
CA THR A 137 13.22 1.98 -12.97
C THR A 137 11.82 1.54 -13.42
N GLU A 138 11.73 0.90 -14.59
CA GLU A 138 10.46 0.30 -15.05
C GLU A 138 10.18 -0.99 -14.27
N GLU A 139 8.94 -1.12 -13.79
CA GLU A 139 8.44 -2.36 -13.22
C GLU A 139 7.24 -2.87 -14.04
N VAL A 140 7.34 -4.11 -14.47
CA VAL A 140 6.25 -4.80 -15.15
C VAL A 140 5.41 -5.50 -14.08
N ALA A 141 4.13 -5.19 -14.02
CA ALA A 141 3.21 -5.93 -13.20
C ALA A 141 3.18 -7.40 -13.68
N ASN A 142 3.91 -8.25 -12.99
CA ASN A 142 3.93 -9.69 -13.26
C ASN A 142 2.72 -10.34 -12.55
N ILE A 143 1.52 -9.99 -13.01
CA ILE A 143 0.27 -10.45 -12.42
C ILE A 143 -0.38 -11.39 -13.41
N ASP A 144 -0.57 -12.64 -12.97
CA ASP A 144 -1.56 -13.50 -13.57
C ASP A 144 -2.94 -12.84 -13.40
N ARG A 145 -3.76 -12.83 -14.43
CA ARG A 145 -5.09 -12.20 -14.47
C ARG A 145 -5.96 -12.61 -13.28
N THR A 146 -5.82 -13.83 -12.83
CA THR A 146 -6.43 -14.35 -11.61
C THR A 146 -5.41 -14.33 -10.48
N ILE A 147 -5.68 -13.55 -9.45
CA ILE A 147 -4.88 -13.57 -8.22
C ILE A 147 -5.53 -14.58 -7.27
N PRO A 148 -4.92 -15.77 -7.04
CA PRO A 148 -5.46 -16.69 -6.05
C PRO A 148 -5.58 -16.00 -4.70
N LEU A 149 -6.72 -16.13 -4.03
CA LEU A 149 -7.02 -15.45 -2.77
C LEU A 149 -5.91 -15.67 -1.72
N GLN A 150 -5.35 -16.87 -1.64
CA GLN A 150 -4.19 -17.17 -0.78
C GLN A 150 -2.94 -16.37 -1.15
N LYS A 151 -2.70 -16.14 -2.45
CA LYS A 151 -1.56 -15.34 -2.91
C LYS A 151 -1.78 -13.85 -2.59
N ALA A 152 -3.00 -13.34 -2.75
CA ALA A 152 -3.36 -11.98 -2.36
C ALA A 152 -3.15 -11.76 -0.85
N MET A 153 -3.56 -12.71 -0.01
CA MET A 153 -3.43 -12.65 1.44
C MET A 153 -1.97 -12.63 1.92
N TRP A 154 -1.13 -13.53 1.39
CA TRP A 154 0.22 -13.76 1.91
C TRP A 154 1.34 -13.26 1.02
N GLY A 155 1.06 -12.97 -0.22
CA GLY A 155 2.06 -12.58 -1.23
C GLY A 155 2.35 -11.09 -1.29
N GLY A 156 1.58 -10.24 -0.59
CA GLY A 156 1.67 -8.80 -0.66
C GLY A 156 1.15 -8.21 -1.98
N CYS A 157 1.24 -6.90 -2.09
CA CYS A 157 0.83 -6.16 -3.27
C CYS A 157 1.85 -6.31 -4.39
N HIS A 158 1.41 -6.84 -5.52
CA HIS A 158 2.26 -7.04 -6.69
C HIS A 158 2.14 -5.92 -7.72
N PHE A 159 1.40 -4.85 -7.42
CA PHE A 159 1.19 -3.69 -8.29
C PHE A 159 1.06 -2.41 -7.46
N CYS A 160 1.28 -1.28 -8.09
CA CYS A 160 1.18 0.03 -7.46
C CYS A 160 -0.28 0.48 -7.38
N ASN A 161 -0.71 0.99 -6.22
CA ASN A 161 -2.05 1.51 -6.01
C ASN A 161 -2.45 2.61 -7.01
N ALA A 162 -1.50 3.42 -7.45
CA ALA A 162 -1.72 4.47 -8.44
C ALA A 162 -2.06 3.94 -9.86
N THR A 163 -1.95 2.63 -10.11
CA THR A 163 -2.26 2.04 -11.42
C THR A 163 -3.72 1.63 -11.59
N ILE A 164 -4.47 1.54 -10.50
CA ILE A 164 -5.76 0.87 -10.46
C ILE A 164 -6.94 1.76 -10.89
N MET A 165 -7.93 1.13 -11.54
CA MET A 165 -9.26 1.67 -11.78
C MET A 165 -10.30 0.63 -11.39
N TYR A 166 -11.31 1.03 -10.62
CA TYR A 166 -12.43 0.20 -10.17
C TYR A 166 -13.74 0.67 -10.80
N ARG A 167 -14.69 -0.26 -11.02
CA ARG A 167 -16.10 0.13 -11.08
C ARG A 167 -16.56 0.56 -9.69
N ALA A 168 -17.15 1.74 -9.59
CA ALA A 168 -17.49 2.32 -8.29
C ALA A 168 -18.58 1.53 -7.56
N ASP A 169 -19.58 1.05 -8.26
CA ASP A 169 -20.66 0.22 -7.72
C ASP A 169 -20.13 -1.13 -7.20
N PHE A 170 -19.25 -1.78 -7.96
CA PHE A 170 -18.60 -3.02 -7.54
C PHE A 170 -17.74 -2.80 -6.29
N LEU A 171 -16.86 -1.77 -6.29
CA LEU A 171 -16.02 -1.46 -5.15
C LEU A 171 -16.86 -1.23 -3.88
N LYS A 172 -17.88 -0.36 -3.98
CA LYS A 172 -18.74 0.03 -2.85
C LYS A 172 -19.63 -1.08 -2.33
N SER A 173 -20.03 -2.04 -3.18
CA SER A 173 -20.89 -3.16 -2.78
C SER A 173 -20.14 -4.33 -2.14
N HIS A 174 -18.83 -4.47 -2.38
CA HIS A 174 -18.03 -5.58 -1.87
C HIS A 174 -17.11 -5.22 -0.71
N LEU A 175 -16.90 -3.92 -0.44
CA LEU A 175 -16.11 -3.48 0.71
C LEU A 175 -16.98 -2.90 1.80
N ASP A 176 -16.83 -3.38 3.01
CA ASP A 176 -17.39 -2.75 4.21
C ASP A 176 -16.53 -1.53 4.61
N LEU A 177 -16.81 -0.40 3.94
CA LEU A 177 -16.10 0.86 4.16
C LEU A 177 -16.26 1.37 5.61
N ASP A 178 -17.37 1.05 6.28
CA ASP A 178 -17.60 1.44 7.67
C ASP A 178 -16.66 0.69 8.62
N THR A 179 -16.35 -0.56 8.33
CA THR A 179 -15.33 -1.30 9.08
C THR A 179 -13.93 -0.72 8.86
N PHE A 180 -13.55 -0.35 7.63
CA PHE A 180 -12.25 0.32 7.39
C PHE A 180 -12.11 1.61 8.23
N ILE A 181 -13.20 2.39 8.33
CA ILE A 181 -13.24 3.63 9.09
C ILE A 181 -13.19 3.36 10.60
N SER A 182 -14.13 2.56 11.12
CA SER A 182 -14.30 2.33 12.57
C SER A 182 -13.13 1.58 13.19
N GLN A 183 -12.46 0.70 12.44
CA GLN A 183 -11.27 -0.02 12.88
C GLN A 183 -9.97 0.78 12.67
N HIS A 184 -10.03 1.95 12.04
CA HIS A 184 -8.88 2.79 11.69
C HIS A 184 -7.79 1.97 10.98
N PHE A 185 -8.14 1.29 9.87
CA PHE A 185 -7.16 0.50 9.14
C PHE A 185 -5.99 1.36 8.64
N SER A 186 -4.79 0.86 8.85
CA SER A 186 -3.55 1.56 8.48
C SER A 186 -3.18 1.44 7.00
N LEU A 187 -3.82 0.51 6.28
CA LEU A 187 -3.64 0.25 4.85
C LEU A 187 -5.00 0.18 4.16
N GLN A 188 -5.06 0.65 2.92
CA GLN A 188 -6.26 0.58 2.08
C GLN A 188 -6.17 -0.54 1.04
N ASP A 189 -5.00 -0.68 0.43
CA ASP A 189 -4.75 -1.47 -0.76
C ASP A 189 -4.84 -2.97 -0.50
N TRP A 190 -3.99 -3.49 0.37
CA TRP A 190 -3.92 -4.92 0.66
C TRP A 190 -5.27 -5.52 1.11
N PRO A 191 -5.98 -5.01 2.15
CA PRO A 191 -7.26 -5.58 2.54
C PRO A 191 -8.32 -5.46 1.45
N ALA A 192 -8.39 -4.34 0.74
CA ALA A 192 -9.32 -4.16 -0.37
C ALA A 192 -9.07 -5.20 -1.48
N TRP A 193 -7.81 -5.39 -1.87
CA TRP A 193 -7.49 -6.34 -2.92
C TRP A 193 -7.73 -7.80 -2.54
N VAL A 194 -7.45 -8.18 -1.29
CA VAL A 194 -7.80 -9.52 -0.80
C VAL A 194 -9.30 -9.76 -0.88
N ILE A 195 -10.11 -8.79 -0.42
CA ILE A 195 -11.58 -8.94 -0.47
C ILE A 195 -12.06 -8.99 -1.92
N LEU A 196 -11.62 -8.06 -2.78
CA LEU A 196 -12.09 -7.99 -4.17
C LEU A 196 -11.65 -9.22 -4.99
N ALA A 197 -10.46 -9.79 -4.72
CA ALA A 197 -9.97 -11.00 -5.38
C ALA A 197 -10.84 -12.25 -5.10
N ALA A 198 -11.69 -12.21 -4.06
CA ALA A 198 -12.66 -13.27 -3.80
C ALA A 198 -13.87 -13.23 -4.76
N TYR A 199 -14.09 -12.10 -5.45
CA TYR A 199 -15.30 -11.87 -6.25
C TYR A 199 -15.02 -11.61 -7.73
N THR A 200 -13.79 -11.24 -8.10
CA THR A 200 -13.46 -10.91 -9.50
C THR A 200 -11.99 -11.16 -9.80
N ASP A 201 -11.70 -11.45 -11.06
CA ASP A 201 -10.35 -11.35 -11.59
C ASP A 201 -9.93 -9.87 -11.73
N PHE A 202 -8.64 -9.61 -11.72
CA PHE A 202 -8.08 -8.28 -11.97
C PHE A 202 -7.53 -8.25 -13.40
N ASP A 203 -8.11 -7.42 -14.24
CA ASP A 203 -7.63 -7.24 -15.59
C ASP A 203 -6.34 -6.42 -15.61
N VAL A 204 -5.46 -6.73 -16.56
CA VAL A 204 -4.16 -6.07 -16.71
C VAL A 204 -4.04 -5.47 -18.09
N LEU A 205 -3.82 -4.16 -18.14
CA LEU A 205 -3.40 -3.47 -19.36
C LEU A 205 -1.88 -3.28 -19.31
N PRO A 206 -1.08 -3.94 -20.17
CA PRO A 206 0.37 -4.00 -20.05
C PRO A 206 1.07 -2.73 -20.55
N ILE A 207 0.61 -1.59 -20.06
CA ILE A 207 1.13 -0.25 -20.40
C ILE A 207 1.56 0.43 -19.10
N SER A 208 2.77 0.98 -19.06
CA SER A 208 3.25 1.76 -17.90
C SER A 208 2.56 3.13 -17.87
N THR A 209 1.86 3.44 -16.79
CA THR A 209 1.06 4.66 -16.70
C THR A 209 1.31 5.50 -15.44
N ALA A 210 1.75 4.88 -14.37
CA ALA A 210 1.96 5.52 -13.08
C ALA A 210 3.41 5.38 -12.60
N THR A 211 3.82 6.26 -11.73
CA THR A 211 5.13 6.24 -11.09
C THR A 211 4.95 6.14 -9.59
N PHE A 212 5.49 5.08 -9.00
CA PHE A 212 5.53 4.86 -7.57
C PHE A 212 6.72 5.60 -6.95
N GLY A 213 6.45 6.49 -6.03
CA GLY A 213 7.46 7.22 -5.26
C GLY A 213 8.06 6.33 -4.17
N ILE A 214 9.38 6.14 -4.21
CA ILE A 214 10.10 5.34 -3.22
C ILE A 214 10.98 6.25 -2.38
N GLU A 215 10.78 6.22 -1.06
CA GLU A 215 11.67 6.85 -0.06
C GLU A 215 12.38 5.77 0.75
N THR A 216 13.56 6.09 1.29
CA THR A 216 14.34 5.15 2.14
C THR A 216 13.57 4.75 3.38
N VAL A 217 12.81 5.69 3.97
CA VAL A 217 11.96 5.46 5.15
C VAL A 217 10.52 5.77 4.80
N SER A 218 9.64 4.79 4.96
CA SER A 218 8.20 4.94 4.71
C SER A 218 7.41 4.07 5.69
N ILE A 219 6.06 4.11 5.60
CA ILE A 219 5.18 3.22 6.37
C ILE A 219 5.53 1.75 6.11
N THR A 220 5.82 1.40 4.87
CA THR A 220 6.17 0.02 4.47
C THR A 220 7.64 -0.32 4.71
N ARG A 221 8.50 0.67 4.95
CA ARG A 221 9.95 0.53 5.19
C ARG A 221 10.37 1.21 6.50
N PRO A 222 9.89 0.72 7.65
CA PRO A 222 10.21 1.29 8.95
C PRO A 222 11.69 1.12 9.28
N ASP A 223 12.29 2.17 9.83
CA ASP A 223 13.71 2.22 10.20
C ASP A 223 13.97 1.94 11.68
N THR A 224 12.94 1.94 12.54
CA THR A 224 13.04 1.66 13.97
C THR A 224 12.26 0.42 14.39
N TYR A 225 12.63 -0.18 15.53
CA TYR A 225 11.90 -1.33 16.08
C TYR A 225 10.47 -0.96 16.45
N GLU A 226 10.28 0.21 17.03
CA GLU A 226 8.98 0.71 17.44
C GLU A 226 8.04 0.91 16.24
N ARG A 227 8.53 1.55 15.17
CA ARG A 227 7.76 1.73 13.94
C ARG A 227 7.41 0.38 13.28
N LEU A 228 8.35 -0.56 13.28
CA LEU A 228 8.10 -1.90 12.74
C LEU A 228 7.06 -2.65 13.59
N GLU A 229 7.20 -2.63 14.92
CA GLU A 229 6.26 -3.28 15.83
C GLU A 229 4.84 -2.70 15.67
N LYS A 230 4.72 -1.36 15.65
CA LYS A 230 3.45 -0.66 15.42
C LYS A 230 2.82 -1.09 14.10
N ARG A 231 3.59 -1.07 13.01
CA ARG A 231 3.10 -1.50 11.69
C ARG A 231 2.61 -2.95 11.74
N LEU A 232 3.41 -3.88 12.23
CA LEU A 232 3.06 -5.30 12.26
C LEU A 232 1.84 -5.59 13.17
N THR A 233 1.65 -4.80 14.22
CA THR A 233 0.45 -4.87 15.07
C THR A 233 -0.79 -4.45 14.27
N GLU A 234 -0.70 -3.40 13.48
CA GLU A 234 -1.80 -2.95 12.62
C GLU A 234 -2.07 -3.97 11.49
N ASP A 235 -1.02 -4.50 10.84
CA ASP A 235 -1.14 -5.57 9.84
C ASP A 235 -1.84 -6.81 10.46
N GLY A 236 -1.59 -7.10 11.74
CA GLY A 236 -2.25 -8.18 12.50
C GLY A 236 -3.74 -7.97 12.70
N LYS A 237 -4.20 -6.73 12.91
CA LYS A 237 -5.65 -6.41 12.98
C LYS A 237 -6.34 -6.66 11.64
N ILE A 238 -5.74 -6.18 10.56
CA ILE A 238 -6.24 -6.41 9.19
C ILE A 238 -6.27 -7.90 8.89
N THR A 239 -5.19 -8.63 9.21
CA THR A 239 -5.12 -10.09 9.04
C THR A 239 -6.27 -10.79 9.77
N LYS A 240 -6.52 -10.43 11.02
CA LYS A 240 -7.61 -11.00 11.81
C LYS A 240 -8.97 -10.76 11.14
N TYR A 241 -9.24 -9.54 10.72
CA TYR A 241 -10.47 -9.18 9.99
C TYR A 241 -10.65 -10.01 8.71
N LEU A 242 -9.60 -10.15 7.90
CA LEU A 242 -9.65 -10.94 6.67
C LEU A 242 -9.87 -12.44 6.95
N CYS A 243 -9.28 -12.97 8.01
CA CYS A 243 -9.53 -14.35 8.45
C CYS A 243 -10.96 -14.56 8.95
N GLU A 244 -11.56 -13.56 9.61
CA GLU A 244 -12.96 -13.58 10.04
C GLU A 244 -13.93 -13.54 8.84
N LEU A 245 -13.57 -12.81 7.76
CA LEU A 245 -14.36 -12.80 6.51
C LEU A 245 -14.25 -14.10 5.71
N PHE A 246 -13.10 -14.76 5.73
CA PHE A 246 -12.82 -15.96 4.93
C PHE A 246 -12.29 -17.11 5.81
N PRO A 247 -13.05 -17.58 6.83
CA PRO A 247 -12.55 -18.55 7.82
C PRO A 247 -12.18 -19.91 7.20
N ASP A 248 -12.87 -20.32 6.14
CA ASP A 248 -12.59 -21.60 5.46
C ASP A 248 -11.32 -21.55 4.62
N VAL A 249 -10.87 -20.35 4.23
CA VAL A 249 -9.67 -20.15 3.40
C VAL A 249 -8.48 -19.77 4.27
N PHE A 250 -8.70 -18.96 5.31
CA PHE A 250 -7.67 -18.40 6.19
C PHE A 250 -8.02 -18.64 7.65
N PRO A 251 -7.71 -19.80 8.23
CA PRO A 251 -7.91 -20.02 9.65
C PRO A 251 -7.00 -19.09 10.46
N TYR A 252 -7.60 -18.28 11.33
CA TYR A 252 -6.86 -17.38 12.22
C TYR A 252 -6.24 -18.16 13.38
N HIS A 253 -4.95 -17.96 13.58
CA HIS A 253 -4.23 -18.49 14.75
C HIS A 253 -3.51 -17.35 15.46
N ASP A 254 -3.95 -17.03 16.66
CA ASP A 254 -3.20 -16.12 17.53
C ASP A 254 -1.91 -16.82 18.01
N ASP A 255 -0.78 -16.29 17.57
CA ASP A 255 0.53 -16.82 17.95
C ASP A 255 1.15 -16.11 19.16
N GLY A 256 0.38 -15.22 19.82
CA GLY A 256 0.85 -14.44 20.97
C GLY A 256 1.98 -13.48 20.61
N GLY A 257 1.98 -12.94 19.40
CA GLY A 257 2.98 -11.99 18.90
C GLY A 257 4.33 -12.61 18.54
N LYS A 258 4.42 -13.93 18.41
CA LYS A 258 5.68 -14.61 18.04
C LYS A 258 6.13 -14.22 16.64
N TRP A 259 5.19 -14.03 15.71
CA TRP A 259 5.49 -13.58 14.36
C TRP A 259 6.09 -12.16 14.37
N ILE A 260 5.49 -11.21 15.10
CA ILE A 260 6.00 -9.86 15.27
C ILE A 260 7.44 -9.88 15.81
N ASN A 261 7.67 -10.62 16.89
CA ASN A 261 8.99 -10.75 17.48
C ASN A 261 10.01 -11.40 16.50
N SER A 262 9.57 -12.29 15.64
CA SER A 262 10.40 -12.87 14.58
C SER A 262 10.83 -11.82 13.54
N GLN A 263 9.93 -10.90 13.17
CA GLN A 263 10.26 -9.80 12.25
C GLN A 263 11.18 -8.76 12.89
N LEU A 264 10.94 -8.41 14.16
CA LEU A 264 11.84 -7.53 14.94
C LEU A 264 13.24 -8.13 15.09
N MET A 265 13.34 -9.43 15.31
CA MET A 265 14.59 -10.16 15.30
C MET A 265 15.32 -10.02 13.95
N ASN A 266 14.60 -10.20 12.84
CA ASN A 266 15.19 -10.05 11.49
C ASN A 266 15.68 -8.62 11.24
N MET A 267 14.96 -7.61 11.69
CA MET A 267 15.41 -6.21 11.63
C MET A 267 16.69 -6.00 12.44
N ALA A 268 16.73 -6.51 13.68
CA ALA A 268 17.90 -6.39 14.56
C ALA A 268 19.15 -6.99 13.91
N PHE A 269 19.00 -8.08 13.18
CA PHE A 269 20.12 -8.67 12.46
C PHE A 269 20.60 -7.83 11.28
N ARG A 270 19.68 -7.28 10.49
CA ARG A 270 20.06 -6.34 9.41
C ARG A 270 20.82 -5.14 9.95
N LYS A 271 20.44 -4.65 11.15
CA LYS A 271 21.13 -3.56 11.87
C LYS A 271 22.40 -3.99 12.62
N LYS A 272 22.76 -5.28 12.62
CA LYS A 272 23.87 -5.84 13.39
C LYS A 272 23.73 -5.65 14.92
N ASP A 273 22.50 -5.45 15.40
CA ASP A 273 22.16 -5.36 16.82
C ASP A 273 21.89 -6.75 17.41
N PHE A 274 22.94 -7.45 17.76
CA PHE A 274 22.86 -8.82 18.25
C PHE A 274 22.16 -8.95 19.62
N LYS A 275 22.18 -7.88 20.44
CA LYS A 275 21.50 -7.86 21.73
C LYS A 275 19.98 -7.84 21.54
N ALA A 276 19.48 -6.95 20.69
CA ALA A 276 18.07 -6.89 20.31
C ALA A 276 17.64 -8.18 19.60
N ALA A 277 18.45 -8.69 18.67
CA ALA A 277 18.17 -9.95 17.97
C ALA A 277 18.00 -11.14 18.95
N TYR A 278 18.81 -11.24 19.98
CA TYR A 278 18.68 -12.25 21.02
C TYR A 278 17.38 -12.06 21.82
N LYS A 279 17.08 -10.81 22.25
CA LYS A 279 15.86 -10.46 22.97
C LYS A 279 14.62 -10.91 22.19
N TYR A 280 14.47 -10.41 20.95
CA TYR A 280 13.29 -10.72 20.12
C TYR A 280 13.24 -12.20 19.71
N GLY A 281 14.40 -12.83 19.49
CA GLY A 281 14.47 -14.27 19.22
C GLY A 281 13.90 -15.11 20.36
N LYS A 282 14.13 -14.76 21.60
CA LYS A 282 13.52 -15.41 22.77
C LYS A 282 12.01 -15.19 22.80
N LEU A 283 11.54 -13.98 22.60
CA LEU A 283 10.12 -13.63 22.55
C LEU A 283 9.39 -14.31 21.39
N SER A 284 10.06 -14.59 20.26
CA SER A 284 9.51 -15.37 19.16
C SER A 284 9.38 -16.88 19.44
N GLY A 285 9.68 -17.32 20.66
CA GLY A 285 9.60 -18.72 21.06
C GLY A 285 10.81 -19.57 20.72
N ALA A 286 11.95 -18.96 20.32
CA ALA A 286 13.16 -19.71 20.04
C ALA A 286 13.82 -20.23 21.34
N LYS A 287 13.96 -21.57 21.48
CA LYS A 287 14.44 -22.24 22.68
C LYS A 287 15.97 -22.12 22.91
N SER A 288 16.73 -21.71 21.89
CA SER A 288 18.18 -21.61 21.95
C SER A 288 18.77 -20.61 20.97
N ILE A 289 19.99 -20.14 21.18
CA ILE A 289 20.73 -19.31 20.22
C ILE A 289 20.84 -19.99 18.86
N LYS A 290 21.01 -21.32 18.82
CA LYS A 290 21.05 -22.09 17.58
C LYS A 290 19.69 -21.99 16.83
N ALA A 291 18.56 -22.04 17.54
CA ALA A 291 17.23 -21.87 16.93
C ALA A 291 16.99 -20.42 16.48
N ILE A 292 17.50 -19.42 17.19
CA ILE A 292 17.49 -18.03 16.77
C ILE A 292 18.27 -17.87 15.44
N CYS A 293 19.47 -18.43 15.38
CA CYS A 293 20.34 -18.37 14.21
C CYS A 293 19.82 -19.17 13.01
N SER A 294 19.11 -20.27 13.21
CA SER A 294 18.57 -21.12 12.12
C SER A 294 17.39 -20.48 11.37
N LYS A 295 16.71 -19.52 11.97
CA LYS A 295 15.61 -18.78 11.33
C LYS A 295 16.11 -17.72 10.32
N SER A 296 17.41 -17.46 10.25
CA SER A 296 18.05 -16.57 9.28
C SER A 296 19.31 -17.22 8.71
N ARG A 297 19.39 -17.38 7.37
CA ARG A 297 20.59 -17.96 6.69
C ARG A 297 21.89 -17.23 7.08
N MET A 298 21.84 -15.89 7.20
CA MET A 298 22.99 -15.07 7.54
C MET A 298 23.49 -15.33 8.97
N LEU A 299 22.59 -15.62 9.89
CA LEU A 299 22.90 -15.90 11.30
C LEU A 299 23.45 -17.28 11.53
N PHE A 300 22.96 -18.24 10.80
CA PHE A 300 23.57 -19.57 10.80
C PHE A 300 25.03 -19.48 10.38
N TYR A 301 25.32 -18.65 9.37
CA TYR A 301 26.70 -18.39 8.92
C TYR A 301 27.56 -17.71 10.00
N LEU A 302 27.04 -16.66 10.64
CA LEU A 302 27.73 -15.94 11.72
C LEU A 302 27.92 -16.80 12.97
N TYR A 303 26.95 -17.62 13.32
CA TYR A 303 27.08 -18.60 14.42
C TYR A 303 28.14 -19.67 14.14
N ILE A 304 28.18 -20.18 12.92
CA ILE A 304 29.22 -21.13 12.48
C ILE A 304 30.61 -20.46 12.51
N LEU A 305 30.69 -19.21 12.05
CA LEU A 305 31.94 -18.43 12.07
C LEU A 305 32.40 -18.19 13.52
N ALA A 306 31.53 -17.77 14.42
CA ALA A 306 31.84 -17.57 15.84
C ALA A 306 32.27 -18.86 16.52
N LYS A 307 31.67 -20.02 16.17
CA LYS A 307 32.14 -21.34 16.65
C LYS A 307 33.48 -21.74 16.10
N LYS A 308 33.78 -21.39 14.84
CA LYS A 308 35.11 -21.65 14.24
C LYS A 308 36.18 -20.79 14.87
N VAL A 309 35.88 -19.51 15.16
CA VAL A 309 36.78 -18.59 15.87
C VAL A 309 37.05 -19.08 17.31
N LYS A 310 36.00 -19.47 18.07
CA LYS A 310 36.17 -20.04 19.42
C LYS A 310 36.96 -21.35 19.45
N ARG A 311 37.01 -22.09 18.33
CA ARG A 311 37.79 -23.33 18.21
C ARG A 311 39.19 -23.11 17.61
N GLY A 312 39.61 -21.86 17.41
CA GLY A 312 40.93 -21.55 16.82
C GLY A 312 41.08 -21.90 15.34
N LEU A 313 39.96 -22.23 14.65
CA LEU A 313 39.98 -22.68 13.26
C LEU A 313 39.96 -21.52 12.23
N VAL A 314 39.70 -20.29 12.66
CA VAL A 314 39.75 -19.07 11.83
C VAL A 314 40.21 -17.92 12.70
N VAL A 315 41.27 -17.23 12.30
CA VAL A 315 41.72 -15.95 12.89
C VAL A 315 41.00 -14.85 12.09
N VAL A 316 40.17 -14.07 12.75
CA VAL A 316 39.58 -12.83 12.15
C VAL A 316 40.71 -11.79 12.22
N ARG A 317 41.30 -11.43 11.09
CA ARG A 317 42.17 -10.26 10.92
C ARG A 317 41.30 -9.02 10.63
#